data_2e8e7328fdcff172927c518aa7c4039a
#
_entry.id   2e8e7328fdcff172927c518aa7c4039a
#
_cell.length_a   1.000
_cell.length_b   1.000
_cell.length_c   1.000
_cell.angle_alpha   90.00
_cell.angle_beta   90.00
_cell.angle_gamma   90.00
#
_symmetry.space_group_name_H-M   'P 1'
#
loop_
_entity.id
_entity.type
_entity.pdbx_description
1 polymer ?
#
loop_
_entity_poly.entity_id
_entity_poly.type
_entity_poly.pdbx_seq_one_letter_code
_entity_poly.pdbx_strand_id
1 'polypeptide(L)'
;MPPRHRAFWRALEKVDGKRILDVGCGYGYSACRLALIGAQVVAIDVSSKMCDIARKAAELNRVEVDVRNISAVETGFPDESFDYVVGQVSLHHLPLNSAGPELKRVLKSGGKAVFIEPFHGTRFALKVRSKLPIKCFESPGGGALRLDEIESLGELFGKVEIEYFGIFERLRRFELFKWISPVLYGIDWFLLKLPGARRLASHVLIVFTKREKTT
;
A
#
# COMPACT_ATOMS: atom_id res chain seq x y z
N MET A 1 9.80 -10.79 -9.04
CA MET A 1 8.95 -9.86 -8.24
C MET A 1 7.57 -9.75 -8.89
N PRO A 2 6.46 -9.90 -8.14
CA PRO A 2 5.10 -9.76 -8.67
C PRO A 2 4.86 -8.38 -9.29
N PRO A 3 3.98 -8.27 -10.31
CA PRO A 3 3.72 -7.00 -11.02
C PRO A 3 3.35 -5.84 -10.08
N ARG A 4 2.49 -6.08 -9.08
CA ARG A 4 2.08 -5.07 -8.10
C ARG A 4 3.26 -4.47 -7.31
N HIS A 5 4.23 -5.29 -6.90
CA HIS A 5 5.41 -4.78 -6.19
C HIS A 5 6.33 -4.01 -7.13
N ARG A 6 6.46 -4.41 -8.41
CA ARG A 6 7.20 -3.61 -9.40
C ARG A 6 6.55 -2.25 -9.59
N ALA A 7 5.22 -2.20 -9.67
CA ALA A 7 4.48 -0.94 -9.80
C ALA A 7 4.67 -0.04 -8.57
N PHE A 8 4.62 -0.61 -7.35
CA PHE A 8 4.88 0.13 -6.11
C PHE A 8 6.27 0.79 -6.14
N TRP A 9 7.32 0.03 -6.45
CA TRP A 9 8.68 0.57 -6.51
C TRP A 9 8.86 1.57 -7.65
N ARG A 10 8.20 1.39 -8.78
CA ARG A 10 8.17 2.36 -9.89
C ARG A 10 7.55 3.68 -9.47
N ALA A 11 6.49 3.67 -8.65
CA ALA A 11 5.88 4.89 -8.12
C ALA A 11 6.81 5.67 -7.17
N LEU A 12 7.88 5.02 -6.69
CA LEU A 12 8.86 5.55 -5.73
C LEU A 12 10.28 5.68 -6.33
N GLU A 13 10.40 5.87 -7.65
CA GLU A 13 11.72 5.93 -8.34
C GLU A 13 12.57 7.14 -7.96
N LYS A 14 11.99 8.22 -7.44
CA LYS A 14 12.66 9.49 -7.13
C LYS A 14 12.61 9.79 -5.64
N VAL A 15 13.11 8.88 -4.82
CA VAL A 15 13.06 9.00 -3.35
C VAL A 15 14.40 9.30 -2.69
N ASP A 16 15.48 9.36 -3.45
CA ASP A 16 16.80 9.77 -2.94
C ASP A 16 16.74 11.15 -2.29
N GLY A 17 17.23 11.27 -1.07
CA GLY A 17 17.17 12.47 -0.24
C GLY A 17 15.77 12.87 0.23
N LYS A 18 14.71 12.14 -0.15
CA LYS A 18 13.32 12.43 0.24
C LYS A 18 13.00 11.90 1.62
N ARG A 19 12.17 12.63 2.35
CA ARG A 19 11.66 12.21 3.64
C ARG A 19 10.36 11.42 3.48
N ILE A 20 10.36 10.17 3.94
CA ILE A 20 9.28 9.20 3.72
C ILE A 20 8.74 8.69 5.04
N LEU A 21 7.41 8.64 5.16
CA LEU A 21 6.70 7.98 6.25
C LEU A 21 6.20 6.60 5.77
N ASP A 22 6.72 5.53 6.35
CA ASP A 22 6.24 4.14 6.13
C ASP A 22 5.22 3.77 7.22
N VAL A 23 3.96 3.62 6.81
CA VAL A 23 2.80 3.44 7.70
C VAL A 23 2.43 1.96 7.82
N GLY A 24 2.44 1.46 9.06
CA GLY A 24 2.27 0.03 9.31
C GLY A 24 3.47 -0.75 8.78
N CYS A 25 4.67 -0.35 9.21
CA CYS A 25 5.93 -0.84 8.65
C CYS A 25 6.19 -2.34 8.88
N GLY A 26 5.47 -2.97 9.83
CA GLY A 26 5.61 -4.38 10.14
C GLY A 26 7.06 -4.79 10.38
N TYR A 27 7.58 -5.71 9.58
CA TYR A 27 8.97 -6.20 9.66
C TYR A 27 10.04 -5.23 9.11
N GLY A 28 9.67 -4.01 8.70
CA GLY A 28 10.60 -3.00 8.20
C GLY A 28 11.11 -3.22 6.76
N TYR A 29 10.51 -4.14 6.00
CA TYR A 29 10.99 -4.45 4.64
C TYR A 29 11.00 -3.23 3.71
N SER A 30 9.90 -2.47 3.67
CA SER A 30 9.79 -1.26 2.83
C SER A 30 10.72 -0.18 3.34
N ALA A 31 10.75 0.05 4.65
CA ALA A 31 11.58 1.04 5.29
C ALA A 31 13.07 0.82 5.00
N CYS A 32 13.59 -0.39 5.22
CA CYS A 32 14.99 -0.71 4.94
C CYS A 32 15.32 -0.53 3.45
N ARG A 33 14.45 -0.98 2.56
CA ARG A 33 14.68 -0.85 1.12
C ARG A 33 14.67 0.60 0.64
N LEU A 34 13.79 1.45 1.18
CA LEU A 34 13.76 2.88 0.90
C LEU A 34 15.04 3.58 1.41
N ALA A 35 15.49 3.23 2.61
CA ALA A 35 16.74 3.75 3.16
C ALA A 35 17.96 3.33 2.32
N LEU A 36 18.01 2.08 1.81
CA LEU A 36 19.06 1.59 0.91
C LEU A 36 19.18 2.38 -0.41
N ILE A 37 18.08 3.00 -0.86
CA ILE A 37 18.07 3.84 -2.07
C ILE A 37 18.10 5.35 -1.76
N GLY A 38 18.58 5.72 -0.57
CA GLY A 38 18.90 7.09 -0.18
C GLY A 38 17.76 7.89 0.46
N ALA A 39 16.61 7.29 0.75
CA ALA A 39 15.54 8.01 1.43
C ALA A 39 15.80 8.18 2.93
N GLN A 40 15.32 9.29 3.50
CA GLN A 40 15.23 9.52 4.95
C GLN A 40 13.91 8.93 5.46
N VAL A 41 13.97 7.76 6.09
CA VAL A 41 12.76 6.98 6.41
C VAL A 41 12.40 7.09 7.88
N VAL A 42 11.15 7.47 8.14
CA VAL A 42 10.46 7.28 9.42
C VAL A 42 9.46 6.15 9.22
N ALA A 43 9.55 5.11 10.05
CA ALA A 43 8.68 3.93 9.98
C ALA A 43 7.81 3.86 11.24
N ILE A 44 6.50 3.71 11.09
CA ILE A 44 5.57 3.66 12.22
C ILE A 44 4.75 2.38 12.22
N ASP A 45 4.51 1.84 13.42
CA ASP A 45 3.61 0.72 13.65
C ASP A 45 3.02 0.81 15.06
N VAL A 46 1.78 0.35 15.25
CA VAL A 46 1.13 0.31 16.56
C VAL A 46 1.62 -0.87 17.41
N SER A 47 2.24 -1.86 16.79
CA SER A 47 2.82 -3.02 17.47
C SER A 47 4.27 -2.75 17.86
N SER A 48 4.55 -2.63 19.16
CA SER A 48 5.92 -2.51 19.68
C SER A 48 6.81 -3.66 19.20
N LYS A 49 6.26 -4.88 19.16
CA LYS A 49 6.99 -6.07 18.67
C LYS A 49 7.41 -5.91 17.20
N MET A 50 6.54 -5.35 16.35
CA MET A 50 6.90 -5.09 14.94
C MET A 50 7.96 -4.01 14.85
N CYS A 51 7.85 -2.96 15.63
CA CYS A 51 8.88 -1.92 15.71
C CYS A 51 10.26 -2.48 16.10
N ASP A 52 10.30 -3.40 17.07
CA ASP A 52 11.57 -4.04 17.50
C ASP A 52 12.17 -4.89 16.37
N ILE A 53 11.33 -5.63 15.63
CA ILE A 53 11.76 -6.41 14.47
C ILE A 53 12.27 -5.46 13.36
N ALA A 54 11.56 -4.36 13.10
CA ALA A 54 11.95 -3.38 12.09
C ALA A 54 13.29 -2.71 12.42
N ARG A 55 13.54 -2.34 13.69
CA ARG A 55 14.84 -1.81 14.17
C ARG A 55 15.96 -2.82 13.91
N LYS A 56 15.73 -4.07 14.31
CA LYS A 56 16.72 -5.14 14.08
C LYS A 56 16.96 -5.39 12.58
N ALA A 57 15.92 -5.29 11.75
CA ALA A 57 16.07 -5.39 10.31
C ALA A 57 16.93 -4.23 9.76
N ALA A 58 16.74 -3.00 10.22
CA ALA A 58 17.54 -1.85 9.83
C ALA A 58 19.02 -2.03 10.23
N GLU A 59 19.31 -2.48 11.45
CA GLU A 59 20.67 -2.81 11.91
C GLU A 59 21.34 -3.86 11.02
N LEU A 60 20.66 -4.98 10.74
CA LEU A 60 21.16 -6.07 9.90
C LEU A 60 21.44 -5.63 8.44
N ASN A 61 20.64 -4.72 7.92
CA ASN A 61 20.83 -4.15 6.59
C ASN A 61 21.79 -2.95 6.58
N ARG A 62 22.29 -2.51 7.75
CA ARG A 62 23.20 -1.36 7.91
C ARG A 62 22.63 -0.06 7.31
N VAL A 63 21.36 0.20 7.59
CA VAL A 63 20.64 1.40 7.16
C VAL A 63 20.06 2.15 8.36
N GLU A 64 19.93 3.46 8.21
CA GLU A 64 19.26 4.30 9.21
C GLU A 64 17.76 4.38 8.91
N VAL A 65 16.94 3.98 9.88
CA VAL A 65 15.48 4.11 9.85
C VAL A 65 15.01 4.56 11.24
N ASP A 66 14.29 5.67 11.30
CA ASP A 66 13.66 6.14 12.54
C ASP A 66 12.36 5.33 12.77
N VAL A 67 12.42 4.29 13.61
CA VAL A 67 11.28 3.41 13.89
C VAL A 67 10.56 3.84 15.16
N ARG A 68 9.28 4.20 15.05
CA ARG A 68 8.47 4.69 16.16
C ARG A 68 7.22 3.83 16.39
N ASN A 69 6.92 3.56 17.65
CA ASN A 69 5.69 2.87 18.03
C ASN A 69 4.58 3.90 18.29
N ILE A 70 3.93 4.34 17.21
CA ILE A 70 2.86 5.35 17.23
C ILE A 70 1.76 4.99 16.23
N SER A 71 0.58 5.61 16.43
CA SER A 71 -0.58 5.41 15.57
C SER A 71 -0.55 6.34 14.35
N ALA A 72 -1.06 5.85 13.22
CA ALA A 72 -1.25 6.66 12.01
C ALA A 72 -2.44 7.64 12.07
N VAL A 73 -3.25 7.59 13.12
CA VAL A 73 -4.36 8.54 13.34
C VAL A 73 -3.94 9.80 14.05
N GLU A 74 -2.81 9.75 14.78
CA GLU A 74 -2.23 10.87 15.52
C GLU A 74 -0.72 10.66 15.58
N THR A 75 -0.01 11.10 14.53
CA THR A 75 1.41 10.82 14.39
C THR A 75 2.30 11.74 15.21
N GLY A 76 1.80 12.92 15.58
CA GLY A 76 2.56 13.96 16.28
C GLY A 76 3.62 14.66 15.42
N PHE A 77 3.74 14.35 14.12
CA PHE A 77 4.64 15.06 13.22
C PHE A 77 4.06 16.43 12.83
N PRO A 78 4.92 17.43 12.55
CA PRO A 78 4.49 18.69 11.99
C PRO A 78 3.77 18.53 10.64
N ASP A 79 2.94 19.51 10.28
CA ASP A 79 2.34 19.59 8.95
C ASP A 79 3.42 19.57 7.86
N GLU A 80 3.10 18.94 6.72
CA GLU A 80 3.95 18.97 5.53
C GLU A 80 5.40 18.49 5.79
N SER A 81 5.54 17.47 6.66
CA SER A 81 6.83 16.90 7.07
C SER A 81 7.42 15.92 6.05
N PHE A 82 6.58 15.27 5.23
CA PHE A 82 7.00 14.16 4.38
C PHE A 82 6.75 14.44 2.91
N ASP A 83 7.71 14.07 2.07
CA ASP A 83 7.56 14.10 0.60
C ASP A 83 6.68 12.94 0.11
N TYR A 84 6.79 11.80 0.81
CA TYR A 84 5.97 10.61 0.55
C TYR A 84 5.42 10.02 1.86
N VAL A 85 4.21 9.47 1.76
CA VAL A 85 3.64 8.53 2.73
C VAL A 85 3.48 7.20 2.01
N VAL A 86 3.95 6.10 2.58
CA VAL A 86 3.88 4.79 1.93
C VAL A 86 3.30 3.74 2.88
N GLY A 87 2.74 2.67 2.32
CA GLY A 87 2.32 1.53 3.09
C GLY A 87 2.05 0.31 2.21
N GLN A 88 2.32 -0.87 2.73
CA GLN A 88 2.00 -2.13 2.07
C GLN A 88 1.12 -2.98 2.97
N VAL A 89 -0.13 -3.22 2.54
CA VAL A 89 -1.09 -4.05 3.28
C VAL A 89 -1.33 -3.48 4.69
N SER A 90 -1.45 -2.16 4.79
CA SER A 90 -1.58 -1.44 6.07
C SER A 90 -2.80 -0.52 6.11
N LEU A 91 -3.14 0.13 4.99
CA LEU A 91 -4.20 1.15 4.93
C LEU A 91 -5.58 0.57 5.30
N HIS A 92 -5.88 -0.67 4.88
CA HIS A 92 -7.16 -1.34 5.18
C HIS A 92 -7.35 -1.71 6.67
N HIS A 93 -6.32 -1.59 7.49
CA HIS A 93 -6.40 -1.75 8.94
C HIS A 93 -6.67 -0.44 9.68
N LEU A 94 -6.58 0.70 8.98
CA LEU A 94 -6.70 2.01 9.59
C LEU A 94 -8.16 2.49 9.60
N PRO A 95 -8.58 3.23 10.63
CA PRO A 95 -9.84 3.98 10.60
C PRO A 95 -9.69 5.16 9.64
N LEU A 96 -10.06 4.97 8.37
CA LEU A 96 -9.76 5.89 7.25
C LEU A 96 -10.28 7.31 7.50
N ASN A 97 -11.39 7.46 8.23
CA ASN A 97 -11.97 8.77 8.56
C ASN A 97 -11.06 9.65 9.45
N SER A 98 -10.20 9.04 10.25
CA SER A 98 -9.23 9.74 11.10
C SER A 98 -7.80 9.65 10.55
N ALA A 99 -7.39 8.50 10.04
CA ALA A 99 -6.05 8.34 9.48
C ALA A 99 -5.87 9.14 8.17
N GLY A 100 -6.88 9.18 7.29
CA GLY A 100 -6.79 9.92 6.03
C GLY A 100 -6.43 11.40 6.19
N PRO A 101 -7.16 12.18 7.02
CA PRO A 101 -6.82 13.57 7.33
C PRO A 101 -5.41 13.73 7.92
N GLU A 102 -4.99 12.85 8.83
CA GLU A 102 -3.67 12.91 9.44
C GLU A 102 -2.56 12.63 8.41
N LEU A 103 -2.70 11.58 7.58
CA LEU A 103 -1.74 11.28 6.54
C LEU A 103 -1.64 12.42 5.50
N LYS A 104 -2.77 13.04 5.15
CA LYS A 104 -2.78 14.23 4.30
C LYS A 104 -2.10 15.41 4.97
N ARG A 105 -2.32 15.65 6.28
CA ARG A 105 -1.73 16.75 7.03
C ARG A 105 -0.21 16.70 7.00
N VAL A 106 0.36 15.53 7.31
CA VAL A 106 1.82 15.34 7.37
C VAL A 106 2.49 15.30 5.99
N LEU A 107 1.73 15.04 4.93
CA LEU A 107 2.22 15.04 3.55
C LEU A 107 2.39 16.47 3.04
N LYS A 108 3.51 16.77 2.39
CA LYS A 108 3.76 18.07 1.75
C LYS A 108 2.78 18.33 0.61
N SER A 109 2.54 19.60 0.29
CA SER A 109 1.82 20.01 -0.93
C SER A 109 2.53 19.41 -2.15
N GLY A 110 1.77 18.80 -3.09
CA GLY A 110 2.31 18.06 -4.23
C GLY A 110 2.93 16.70 -3.87
N GLY A 111 3.02 16.35 -2.59
CA GLY A 111 3.54 15.06 -2.12
C GLY A 111 2.61 13.90 -2.48
N LYS A 112 3.13 12.68 -2.43
CA LYS A 112 2.40 11.47 -2.83
C LYS A 112 2.24 10.49 -1.68
N ALA A 113 1.03 9.94 -1.52
CA ALA A 113 0.77 8.80 -0.64
C ALA A 113 0.58 7.55 -1.51
N VAL A 114 1.45 6.55 -1.35
CA VAL A 114 1.54 5.36 -2.22
C VAL A 114 1.26 4.11 -1.40
N PHE A 115 0.16 3.43 -1.70
CA PHE A 115 -0.26 2.24 -1.00
C PHE A 115 -0.49 1.07 -1.95
N ILE A 116 -0.11 -0.15 -1.50
CA ILE A 116 -0.49 -1.38 -2.17
C ILE A 116 -1.34 -2.22 -1.22
N GLU A 117 -2.58 -2.48 -1.63
CA GLU A 117 -3.59 -3.01 -0.73
C GLU A 117 -4.37 -4.19 -1.32
N PRO A 118 -4.87 -5.11 -0.50
CA PRO A 118 -5.92 -6.03 -0.90
C PRO A 118 -7.17 -5.25 -1.32
N PHE A 119 -7.84 -5.71 -2.36
CA PHE A 119 -8.98 -5.02 -2.94
C PHE A 119 -10.21 -5.92 -3.06
N HIS A 120 -11.35 -5.36 -2.69
CA HIS A 120 -12.67 -5.95 -2.89
C HIS A 120 -13.51 -5.05 -3.80
N GLY A 121 -13.48 -5.35 -5.10
CA GLY A 121 -14.14 -4.52 -6.12
C GLY A 121 -15.65 -4.40 -5.97
N THR A 122 -16.36 -5.48 -5.55
CA THR A 122 -17.81 -5.46 -5.34
C THR A 122 -18.26 -6.54 -4.35
N ARG A 123 -19.43 -6.34 -3.71
CA ARG A 123 -20.11 -7.39 -2.91
C ARG A 123 -20.39 -8.65 -3.73
N PHE A 124 -20.66 -8.52 -5.03
CA PHE A 124 -20.87 -9.66 -5.92
C PHE A 124 -19.57 -10.46 -6.12
N ALA A 125 -18.44 -9.80 -6.36
CA ALA A 125 -17.15 -10.46 -6.47
C ALA A 125 -16.77 -11.19 -5.17
N LEU A 126 -17.11 -10.65 -4.00
CA LEU A 126 -16.98 -11.31 -2.72
C LEU A 126 -17.84 -12.59 -2.64
N LYS A 127 -19.11 -12.52 -3.06
CA LYS A 127 -20.04 -13.66 -3.03
C LYS A 127 -19.60 -14.77 -3.99
N VAL A 128 -19.06 -14.43 -5.16
CA VAL A 128 -18.48 -15.41 -6.09
C VAL A 128 -17.20 -16.01 -5.49
N ARG A 129 -16.35 -15.20 -4.89
CA ARG A 129 -15.10 -15.65 -4.25
C ARG A 129 -15.36 -16.57 -3.05
N SER A 130 -16.40 -16.30 -2.23
CA SER A 130 -16.71 -17.13 -1.07
C SER A 130 -17.15 -18.55 -1.43
N LYS A 131 -17.61 -18.77 -2.67
CA LYS A 131 -17.99 -20.09 -3.19
C LYS A 131 -16.81 -20.89 -3.76
N LEU A 132 -15.67 -20.23 -3.98
CA LEU A 132 -14.47 -20.93 -4.42
C LEU A 132 -13.76 -21.52 -3.19
N PRO A 133 -13.20 -22.76 -3.27
CA PRO A 133 -12.51 -23.42 -2.15
C PRO A 133 -11.12 -22.79 -1.89
N ILE A 134 -11.03 -21.47 -2.00
CA ILE A 134 -9.80 -20.70 -1.85
C ILE A 134 -9.96 -19.88 -0.58
N LYS A 135 -9.35 -20.34 0.53
CA LYS A 135 -9.31 -19.56 1.78
C LYS A 135 -8.73 -18.18 1.49
N CYS A 136 -9.57 -17.16 1.62
CA CYS A 136 -9.09 -15.79 1.69
C CYS A 136 -8.29 -15.64 2.98
N PHE A 137 -7.08 -15.14 2.89
CA PHE A 137 -6.37 -14.69 4.08
C PHE A 137 -7.05 -13.36 4.46
N GLU A 138 -8.04 -13.45 5.31
CA GLU A 138 -8.58 -12.27 6.00
C GLU A 138 -7.59 -11.98 7.12
N SER A 139 -6.94 -10.84 7.03
CA SER A 139 -6.13 -10.36 8.17
C SER A 139 -7.07 -10.19 9.36
N PRO A 140 -6.70 -10.66 10.56
CA PRO A 140 -7.52 -10.43 11.74
C PRO A 140 -7.79 -8.92 11.89
N GLY A 141 -9.07 -8.53 11.83
CA GLY A 141 -9.51 -7.15 12.10
C GLY A 141 -9.56 -6.19 10.90
N GLY A 142 -9.27 -6.61 9.67
CA GLY A 142 -9.38 -5.73 8.50
C GLY A 142 -9.91 -6.45 7.26
N GLY A 143 -10.97 -5.91 6.65
CA GLY A 143 -11.41 -6.26 5.29
C GLY A 143 -10.49 -5.60 4.25
N ALA A 144 -10.47 -6.11 3.01
CA ALA A 144 -9.77 -5.40 1.94
C ALA A 144 -10.49 -4.10 1.59
N LEU A 145 -9.76 -3.11 1.08
CA LEU A 145 -10.31 -1.81 0.70
C LEU A 145 -11.38 -1.92 -0.38
N ARG A 146 -12.39 -1.08 -0.27
CA ARG A 146 -13.46 -0.93 -1.24
C ARG A 146 -13.21 0.30 -2.11
N LEU A 147 -13.85 0.31 -3.28
CA LEU A 147 -13.67 1.40 -4.23
C LEU A 147 -14.16 2.75 -3.67
N ASP A 148 -15.32 2.75 -2.99
CA ASP A 148 -15.89 3.95 -2.37
C ASP A 148 -14.98 4.55 -1.28
N GLU A 149 -14.26 3.74 -0.53
CA GLU A 149 -13.28 4.19 0.46
C GLU A 149 -12.07 4.84 -0.22
N ILE A 150 -11.60 4.26 -1.33
CA ILE A 150 -10.49 4.82 -2.10
C ILE A 150 -10.89 6.15 -2.76
N GLU A 151 -12.10 6.23 -3.32
CA GLU A 151 -12.63 7.45 -3.93
C GLU A 151 -12.78 8.58 -2.90
N SER A 152 -13.32 8.28 -1.71
CA SER A 152 -13.42 9.24 -0.62
C SER A 152 -12.06 9.79 -0.18
N LEU A 153 -11.04 8.92 -0.06
CA LEU A 153 -9.66 9.38 0.19
C LEU A 153 -9.12 10.19 -0.99
N GLY A 154 -9.45 9.82 -2.23
CA GLY A 154 -9.06 10.56 -3.42
C GLY A 154 -9.57 12.00 -3.42
N GLU A 155 -10.84 12.21 -3.04
CA GLU A 155 -11.44 13.54 -2.85
C GLU A 155 -10.70 14.32 -1.75
N LEU A 156 -10.39 13.66 -0.64
CA LEU A 156 -9.64 14.26 0.46
C LEU A 156 -8.26 14.75 0.02
N PHE A 157 -7.47 13.93 -0.68
CA PHE A 157 -6.11 14.29 -1.11
C PHE A 157 -6.09 15.26 -2.30
N GLY A 158 -7.01 15.08 -3.25
CA GLY A 158 -7.19 15.92 -4.45
C GLY A 158 -7.04 15.19 -5.77
N LYS A 159 -6.12 14.23 -5.89
CA LYS A 159 -5.97 13.34 -7.06
C LYS A 159 -5.72 11.92 -6.61
N VAL A 160 -6.33 10.95 -7.28
CA VAL A 160 -6.06 9.52 -7.07
C VAL A 160 -5.81 8.82 -8.40
N GLU A 161 -4.79 7.99 -8.42
CA GLU A 161 -4.49 7.07 -9.52
C GLU A 161 -4.54 5.64 -8.97
N ILE A 162 -5.23 4.72 -9.68
CA ILE A 162 -5.42 3.35 -9.23
C ILE A 162 -4.96 2.40 -10.33
N GLU A 163 -4.03 1.52 -9.99
CA GLU A 163 -3.61 0.41 -10.85
C GLU A 163 -4.06 -0.92 -10.25
N TYR A 164 -4.71 -1.77 -11.04
CA TYR A 164 -5.36 -2.99 -10.58
C TYR A 164 -4.52 -4.21 -10.92
N PHE A 165 -4.48 -5.21 -10.01
CA PHE A 165 -3.68 -6.42 -10.17
C PHE A 165 -4.42 -7.69 -9.76
N GLY A 166 -4.12 -8.77 -10.46
CA GLY A 166 -4.32 -10.13 -9.97
C GLY A 166 -5.77 -10.62 -9.96
N ILE A 167 -6.36 -10.87 -11.12
CA ILE A 167 -7.59 -11.67 -11.21
C ILE A 167 -7.26 -13.13 -10.86
N PHE A 168 -6.20 -13.68 -11.48
CA PHE A 168 -5.77 -15.07 -11.32
C PHE A 168 -4.61 -15.26 -10.33
N GLU A 169 -4.17 -14.22 -9.65
CA GLU A 169 -3.03 -14.30 -8.74
C GLU A 169 -3.19 -15.38 -7.65
N ARG A 170 -4.43 -15.65 -7.23
CA ARG A 170 -4.74 -16.68 -6.23
C ARG A 170 -4.48 -18.09 -6.72
N LEU A 171 -4.59 -18.36 -8.03
CA LEU A 171 -4.29 -19.67 -8.62
C LEU A 171 -2.82 -20.05 -8.45
N ARG A 172 -1.93 -19.06 -8.36
CA ARG A 172 -0.48 -19.26 -8.13
C ARG A 172 -0.13 -19.90 -6.78
N ARG A 173 -1.07 -20.02 -5.86
CA ARG A 173 -0.85 -20.79 -4.62
C ARG A 173 -0.75 -22.29 -4.87
N PHE A 174 -1.31 -22.77 -5.98
CA PHE A 174 -1.20 -24.15 -6.39
C PHE A 174 0.10 -24.32 -7.20
N GLU A 175 0.91 -25.30 -6.84
CA GLU A 175 2.20 -25.60 -7.50
C GLU A 175 2.03 -25.75 -9.02
N LEU A 176 0.93 -26.39 -9.46
CA LEU A 176 0.57 -26.58 -10.86
C LEU A 176 0.55 -25.29 -11.68
N PHE A 177 0.20 -24.15 -11.07
CA PHE A 177 0.09 -22.87 -11.77
C PHE A 177 1.33 -21.97 -11.63
N LYS A 178 2.33 -22.36 -10.88
CA LYS A 178 3.55 -21.53 -10.71
C LYS A 178 4.32 -21.38 -12.01
N TRP A 179 4.44 -22.44 -12.78
CA TRP A 179 5.19 -22.44 -14.04
C TRP A 179 4.51 -21.62 -15.15
N ILE A 180 3.17 -21.52 -15.17
CA ILE A 180 2.42 -20.68 -16.12
C ILE A 180 2.17 -19.24 -15.62
N SER A 181 2.78 -18.86 -14.49
CA SER A 181 2.61 -17.52 -13.92
C SER A 181 2.83 -16.36 -14.89
N PRO A 182 3.82 -16.38 -15.80
CA PRO A 182 4.00 -15.30 -16.77
C PRO A 182 2.80 -15.14 -17.71
N VAL A 183 2.23 -16.26 -18.14
CA VAL A 183 1.03 -16.28 -19.01
C VAL A 183 -0.18 -15.72 -18.24
N LEU A 184 -0.39 -16.15 -16.99
CA LEU A 184 -1.47 -15.65 -16.15
C LEU A 184 -1.34 -14.14 -15.91
N TYR A 185 -0.15 -13.60 -15.75
CA TYR A 185 0.05 -12.15 -15.65
C TYR A 185 -0.29 -11.42 -16.95
N GLY A 186 0.02 -12.00 -18.11
CA GLY A 186 -0.37 -11.44 -19.40
C GLY A 186 -1.89 -11.41 -19.58
N ILE A 187 -2.57 -12.48 -19.20
CA ILE A 187 -4.04 -12.58 -19.22
C ILE A 187 -4.64 -11.56 -18.25
N ASP A 188 -4.15 -11.47 -17.02
CA ASP A 188 -4.60 -10.48 -16.03
C ASP A 188 -4.47 -9.05 -16.57
N TRP A 189 -3.32 -8.71 -17.16
CA TRP A 189 -3.08 -7.39 -17.72
C TRP A 189 -4.05 -7.05 -18.84
N PHE A 190 -4.37 -8.01 -19.72
CA PHE A 190 -5.34 -7.82 -20.81
C PHE A 190 -6.76 -7.66 -20.26
N LEU A 191 -7.20 -8.58 -19.39
CA LEU A 191 -8.55 -8.56 -18.84
C LEU A 191 -8.81 -7.30 -18.00
N LEU A 192 -7.84 -6.83 -17.22
CA LEU A 192 -7.98 -5.63 -16.38
C LEU A 192 -8.14 -4.33 -17.19
N LYS A 193 -7.92 -4.36 -18.52
CA LYS A 193 -8.25 -3.26 -19.42
C LYS A 193 -9.74 -3.20 -19.78
N LEU A 194 -10.46 -4.32 -19.66
CA LEU A 194 -11.87 -4.40 -20.01
C LEU A 194 -12.74 -3.69 -18.96
N PRO A 195 -13.78 -2.95 -19.39
CA PRO A 195 -14.76 -2.34 -18.49
C PRO A 195 -15.36 -3.40 -17.55
N GLY A 196 -15.39 -3.11 -16.25
CA GLY A 196 -15.94 -4.00 -15.23
C GLY A 196 -15.00 -5.10 -14.72
N ALA A 197 -14.02 -5.58 -15.49
CA ALA A 197 -13.08 -6.61 -15.03
C ALA A 197 -12.16 -6.14 -13.89
N ARG A 198 -11.89 -4.84 -13.77
CA ARG A 198 -11.17 -4.21 -12.66
C ARG A 198 -11.79 -4.55 -11.30
N ARG A 199 -13.11 -4.77 -11.27
CA ARG A 199 -13.84 -5.17 -10.05
C ARG A 199 -13.49 -6.57 -9.57
N LEU A 200 -12.81 -7.38 -10.39
CA LEU A 200 -12.32 -8.71 -10.05
C LEU A 200 -10.88 -8.71 -9.55
N ALA A 201 -10.20 -7.58 -9.60
CA ALA A 201 -8.85 -7.45 -9.08
C ALA A 201 -8.74 -7.92 -7.62
N SER A 202 -7.61 -8.47 -7.25
CA SER A 202 -7.33 -8.91 -5.88
C SER A 202 -6.54 -7.88 -5.08
N HIS A 203 -5.78 -7.04 -5.77
CA HIS A 203 -4.96 -5.98 -5.19
C HIS A 203 -5.02 -4.73 -6.03
N VAL A 204 -4.75 -3.61 -5.40
CA VAL A 204 -4.61 -2.30 -6.05
C VAL A 204 -3.32 -1.62 -5.58
N LEU A 205 -2.69 -0.89 -6.49
CA LEU A 205 -1.78 0.19 -6.14
C LEU A 205 -2.56 1.49 -6.21
N ILE A 206 -2.48 2.28 -5.16
CA ILE A 206 -3.18 3.55 -5.04
C ILE A 206 -2.11 4.63 -4.85
N VAL A 207 -2.17 5.65 -5.68
CA VAL A 207 -1.32 6.84 -5.55
C VAL A 207 -2.23 8.04 -5.35
N PHE A 208 -2.27 8.56 -4.14
CA PHE A 208 -2.89 9.84 -3.86
C PHE A 208 -1.85 10.96 -4.01
N THR A 209 -2.24 12.07 -4.64
CA THR A 209 -1.39 13.26 -4.72
C THR A 209 -2.10 14.40 -3.96
N LYS A 210 -1.43 14.96 -2.95
CA LYS A 210 -1.95 16.11 -2.23
C LYS A 210 -1.96 17.32 -3.14
N ARG A 211 -3.15 17.95 -3.28
CA ARG A 211 -3.31 19.16 -4.08
C ARG A 211 -2.33 20.25 -3.62
N GLU A 212 -1.71 20.93 -4.57
CA GLU A 212 -0.89 22.09 -4.27
C GLU A 212 -1.76 23.21 -3.68
N LYS A 213 -1.21 23.94 -2.73
CA LYS A 213 -1.87 25.16 -2.23
C LYS A 213 -1.84 26.19 -3.37
N THR A 214 -3.00 26.54 -3.87
CA THR A 214 -3.10 27.69 -4.80
C THR A 214 -2.69 28.95 -4.00
N THR A 215 -1.58 29.54 -4.39
CA THR A 215 -1.10 30.84 -3.88
C THR A 215 -2.06 31.94 -4.33
#